data_a35dcda749cb559ebed34edc1dcc3c24
#
_entry.id   a35dcda749cb559ebed34edc1dcc3c24
#
_cell.length_a   1.000
_cell.length_b   1.000
_cell.length_c   1.000
_cell.angle_alpha   90.00
_cell.angle_beta   90.00
_cell.angle_gamma   90.00
#
_symmetry.space_group_name_H-M   'P 1'
#
loop_
_entity.id
_entity.type
_entity.pdbx_description
1 polymer ?
#
loop_
_entity_poly.entity_id
_entity_poly.type
_entity_poly.pdbx_seq_one_letter_code
_entity_poly.pdbx_strand_id
1 'polypeptide(L)'
;MVEEKKEELVGKITHYFGKIEVGIVEITKGSLTVGDTIHIKGSATDFEQSVDSMQIEHQQVEKVKKGDVIGLKVKEKVKEGDEVYKIVE
;
A
#
# COMPACT_ATOMS: atom_id res chain seq x y z
N MET A 1 1.57 -16.53 24.59
CA MET A 1 2.14 -16.77 23.26
C MET A 1 1.85 -15.57 22.38
N VAL A 2 2.88 -15.05 21.76
CA VAL A 2 2.73 -13.88 20.91
C VAL A 2 2.41 -14.35 19.51
N GLU A 3 1.32 -13.82 18.96
CA GLU A 3 1.01 -14.07 17.57
C GLU A 3 1.80 -13.08 16.72
N GLU A 4 2.58 -13.61 15.82
CA GLU A 4 3.30 -12.75 14.90
C GLU A 4 2.49 -12.61 13.63
N LYS A 5 2.26 -11.37 13.23
CA LYS A 5 1.66 -11.09 11.95
C LYS A 5 2.72 -11.30 10.89
N LYS A 6 2.38 -12.07 9.88
CA LYS A 6 3.28 -12.22 8.75
C LYS A 6 3.03 -11.08 7.78
N GLU A 7 4.10 -10.50 7.32
CA GLU A 7 4.04 -9.40 6.35
C GLU A 7 4.83 -9.79 5.12
N GLU A 8 4.28 -9.49 3.97
CA GLU A 8 4.96 -9.71 2.70
C GLU A 8 5.11 -8.38 2.00
N LEU A 9 6.32 -8.08 1.57
CA LEU A 9 6.57 -6.88 0.79
C LEU A 9 5.83 -6.99 -0.54
N VAL A 10 4.97 -6.04 -0.83
CA VAL A 10 4.21 -6.04 -2.08
C VAL A 10 4.56 -4.86 -2.96
N GLY A 11 5.06 -3.77 -2.39
CA GLY A 11 5.39 -2.62 -3.20
C GLY A 11 6.07 -1.53 -2.41
N LYS A 12 6.20 -0.39 -3.08
CA LYS A 12 6.82 0.78 -2.47
C LYS A 12 6.10 2.04 -2.92
N ILE A 13 6.17 3.07 -2.08
CA ILE A 13 5.61 4.37 -2.41
C ILE A 13 6.59 5.08 -3.34
N THR A 14 6.12 5.48 -4.51
CA THR A 14 6.93 6.21 -5.46
C THR A 14 6.61 7.70 -5.46
N HIS A 15 5.42 8.06 -4.96
CA HIS A 15 5.02 9.46 -4.90
C HIS A 15 3.88 9.62 -3.91
N TYR A 16 3.70 10.83 -3.38
CA TYR A 16 2.61 11.12 -2.47
C TYR A 16 1.98 12.47 -2.80
N PHE A 17 0.66 12.46 -2.97
CA PHE A 17 -0.11 13.66 -3.22
C PHE A 17 -0.90 14.02 -1.96
N GLY A 18 -0.33 14.94 -1.19
CA GLY A 18 -0.90 15.27 0.13
C GLY A 18 -2.28 15.92 0.09
N LYS A 19 -2.58 16.65 -0.97
CA LYS A 19 -3.88 17.32 -1.07
C LYS A 19 -5.05 16.36 -1.17
N ILE A 20 -4.84 15.23 -1.79
CA ILE A 20 -5.88 14.23 -1.97
C ILE A 20 -5.61 12.97 -1.15
N GLU A 21 -4.54 12.98 -0.37
CA GLU A 21 -4.15 11.88 0.51
C GLU A 21 -4.00 10.55 -0.23
N VAL A 22 -3.33 10.60 -1.37
CA VAL A 22 -3.12 9.43 -2.21
C VAL A 22 -1.62 9.17 -2.35
N GLY A 23 -1.21 7.94 -2.06
CA GLY A 23 0.14 7.48 -2.31
C GLY A 23 0.16 6.68 -3.59
N ILE A 24 1.16 6.91 -4.42
CA ILE A 24 1.36 6.11 -5.63
C ILE A 24 2.24 4.93 -5.23
N VAL A 25 1.74 3.74 -5.46
CA VAL A 25 2.41 2.49 -5.07
C VAL A 25 2.74 1.70 -6.32
N GLU A 26 4.01 1.33 -6.44
CA GLU A 26 4.44 0.40 -7.47
C GLU A 26 4.42 -1.00 -6.87
N ILE A 27 3.64 -1.90 -7.44
CA ILE A 27 3.57 -3.28 -6.95
C ILE A 27 4.75 -4.04 -7.51
N THR A 28 5.63 -4.49 -6.63
CA THR A 28 6.87 -5.18 -7.01
C THR A 28 6.82 -6.68 -6.80
N LYS A 29 5.91 -7.15 -5.95
CA LYS A 29 5.75 -8.58 -5.66
C LYS A 29 4.31 -8.89 -5.32
N GLY A 30 3.86 -10.07 -5.70
CA GLY A 30 2.55 -10.58 -5.31
C GLY A 30 1.39 -9.77 -5.84
N SER A 31 0.39 -9.62 -5.03
CA SER A 31 -0.83 -8.91 -5.41
C SER A 31 -1.43 -8.21 -4.20
N LEU A 32 -2.33 -7.27 -4.47
CA LEU A 32 -3.04 -6.54 -3.44
C LEU A 32 -4.50 -6.43 -3.85
N THR A 33 -5.40 -6.63 -2.89
CA THR A 33 -6.84 -6.64 -3.14
C THR A 33 -7.53 -5.69 -2.16
N VAL A 34 -8.58 -5.03 -2.62
CA VAL A 34 -9.40 -4.21 -1.73
C VAL A 34 -9.91 -5.10 -0.58
N GLY A 35 -9.77 -4.60 0.64
CA GLY A 35 -10.08 -5.35 1.84
C GLY A 35 -8.86 -5.93 2.54
N ASP A 36 -7.73 -6.00 1.85
CA ASP A 36 -6.49 -6.43 2.48
C ASP A 36 -6.04 -5.39 3.50
N THR A 37 -5.28 -5.85 4.49
CA THR A 37 -4.63 -4.93 5.43
C THR A 37 -3.18 -4.79 5.01
N ILE A 38 -2.71 -3.56 5.00
CA ILE A 38 -1.33 -3.26 4.64
C ILE A 38 -0.63 -2.52 5.77
N HIS A 39 0.68 -2.65 5.79
CA HIS A 39 1.55 -1.95 6.72
C HIS A 39 2.52 -1.12 5.87
N ILE A 40 2.46 0.19 6.02
CA ILE A 40 3.36 1.09 5.30
C ILE A 40 4.47 1.48 6.25
N LYS A 41 5.70 1.24 5.85
CA LYS A 41 6.84 1.35 6.71
C LYS A 41 8.00 2.06 6.02
N GLY A 42 8.55 3.04 6.69
CA GLY A 42 9.70 3.78 6.18
C GLY A 42 10.43 4.46 7.33
N SER A 43 11.38 5.33 7.00
CA SER A 43 12.20 6.00 8.02
C SER A 43 11.36 6.87 8.97
N ALA A 44 10.29 7.44 8.48
CA ALA A 44 9.41 8.29 9.28
C ALA A 44 7.95 7.85 9.21
N THR A 45 7.69 6.68 8.64
CA THR A 45 6.34 6.18 8.40
C THR A 45 6.21 4.78 8.97
N ASP A 46 5.18 4.56 9.76
CA ASP A 46 4.92 3.23 10.31
C ASP A 46 3.47 3.17 10.76
N PHE A 47 2.59 2.65 9.90
CA PHE A 47 1.18 2.48 10.27
C PHE A 47 0.53 1.40 9.43
N GLU A 48 -0.59 0.89 9.93
CA GLU A 48 -1.38 -0.11 9.23
C GLU A 48 -2.73 0.47 8.84
N GLN A 49 -3.24 0.02 7.72
CA GLN A 49 -4.58 0.38 7.29
C GLN A 49 -5.16 -0.68 6.38
N SER A 50 -6.47 -0.66 6.25
CA SER A 50 -7.15 -1.47 5.25
C SER A 50 -7.10 -0.77 3.91
N VAL A 51 -7.07 -1.55 2.84
CA VAL A 51 -7.15 -1.02 1.49
C VAL A 51 -8.62 -0.79 1.16
N ASP A 52 -9.03 0.47 1.14
CA ASP A 52 -10.41 0.83 0.87
C ASP A 52 -10.65 1.04 -0.62
N SER A 53 -9.69 1.64 -1.31
CA SER A 53 -9.83 1.87 -2.73
C SER A 53 -8.46 1.98 -3.40
N MET A 54 -8.39 1.51 -4.62
CA MET A 54 -7.20 1.61 -5.45
C MET A 54 -7.62 2.05 -6.83
N GLN A 55 -6.75 2.80 -7.50
CA GLN A 55 -7.03 3.28 -8.84
C GLN A 55 -5.82 3.08 -9.75
N ILE A 56 -6.08 2.73 -11.00
CA ILE A 56 -5.10 2.73 -12.06
C ILE A 56 -5.64 3.66 -13.14
N GLU A 57 -4.88 4.69 -13.49
CA GLU A 57 -5.28 5.67 -14.50
C GLU A 57 -6.69 6.22 -14.25
N HIS A 58 -6.96 6.61 -13.00
CA HIS A 58 -8.23 7.19 -12.55
C HIS A 58 -9.42 6.22 -12.58
N GLN A 59 -9.17 4.94 -12.78
CA GLN A 59 -10.22 3.94 -12.72
C GLN A 59 -10.06 3.08 -11.48
N GLN A 60 -11.15 2.87 -10.77
CA GLN A 60 -11.12 2.02 -9.59
C GLN A 60 -10.90 0.57 -9.98
N VAL A 61 -10.01 -0.09 -9.23
CA VAL A 61 -9.74 -1.51 -9.43
C VAL A 61 -9.84 -2.21 -8.08
N GLU A 62 -10.17 -3.48 -8.11
CA GLU A 62 -10.32 -4.26 -6.88
C GLU A 62 -9.08 -5.09 -6.56
N LYS A 63 -8.29 -5.41 -7.57
CA LYS A 63 -7.11 -6.24 -7.42
C LYS A 63 -6.01 -5.77 -8.35
N VAL A 64 -4.79 -5.76 -7.83
CA VAL A 64 -3.61 -5.40 -8.60
C VAL A 64 -2.52 -6.42 -8.36
N LYS A 65 -1.55 -6.46 -9.23
CA LYS A 65 -0.48 -7.45 -9.20
C LYS A 65 0.85 -6.83 -9.57
N LYS A 66 1.90 -7.61 -9.46
CA LYS A 66 3.26 -7.20 -9.81
C LYS A 66 3.28 -6.50 -11.17
N GLY A 67 3.91 -5.35 -11.20
CA GLY A 67 4.02 -4.53 -12.40
C GLY A 67 3.00 -3.40 -12.48
N ASP A 68 1.95 -3.45 -11.66
CA ASP A 68 0.94 -2.39 -11.64
C ASP A 68 1.45 -1.21 -10.82
N VAL A 69 1.07 -0.01 -11.24
CA VAL A 69 1.32 1.23 -10.49
C VAL A 69 -0.04 1.81 -10.16
N ILE A 70 -0.31 1.97 -8.88
CA ILE A 70 -1.65 2.30 -8.41
C ILE A 70 -1.65 3.55 -7.54
N GLY A 71 -2.80 4.23 -7.50
CA GLY A 71 -3.09 5.25 -6.52
C GLY A 71 -3.85 4.63 -5.36
N LEU A 72 -3.35 4.80 -4.17
CA LEU A 72 -3.91 4.23 -2.96
C LEU A 72 -4.24 5.33 -1.97
N LYS A 73 -5.48 5.38 -1.53
CA LYS A 73 -5.86 6.33 -0.49
C LYS A 73 -5.19 5.92 0.82
N VAL A 74 -4.47 6.84 1.44
CA VAL A 74 -3.75 6.56 2.67
C VAL A 74 -4.30 7.41 3.82
N LYS A 75 -4.30 6.85 5.01
CA LYS A 75 -4.80 7.54 6.21
C LYS A 75 -3.82 8.56 6.74
N GLU A 76 -2.54 8.31 6.53
CA GLU A 76 -1.48 9.14 7.06
C GLU A 76 -0.51 9.49 5.95
N LYS A 77 0.27 10.52 6.20
CA LYS A 77 1.28 10.97 5.27
C LYS A 77 2.31 9.88 5.01
N VAL A 78 2.66 9.68 3.76
CA VAL A 78 3.71 8.73 3.36
C VAL A 78 4.77 9.48 2.56
N LYS A 79 5.90 8.84 2.35
CA LYS A 79 7.02 9.44 1.61
C LYS A 79 7.50 8.50 0.53
N GLU A 80 8.14 9.07 -0.48
CA GLU A 80 8.79 8.27 -1.52
C GLU A 80 9.79 7.33 -0.88
N GLY A 81 9.79 6.09 -1.31
CA GLY A 81 10.68 5.07 -0.78
C GLY A 81 10.11 4.27 0.37
N ASP A 82 8.98 4.69 0.94
CA ASP A 82 8.33 3.89 1.98
C ASP A 82 7.89 2.57 1.37
N GLU A 83 8.00 1.51 2.16
CA GLU A 83 7.66 0.17 1.70
C GLU A 83 6.23 -0.19 2.13
N VAL A 84 5.55 -0.92 1.26
CA VAL A 84 4.19 -1.38 1.52
C VAL A 84 4.22 -2.88 1.67
N TYR A 85 3.78 -3.34 2.83
CA TYR A 85 3.69 -4.76 3.15
C TYR A 85 2.23 -5.16 3.24
N LYS A 86 1.92 -6.34 2.77
CA LYS A 86 0.61 -6.94 2.93
C LYS A 86 0.66 -7.84 4.15
N ILE A 87 -0.30 -7.67 5.04
CA ILE A 87 -0.37 -8.51 6.23
C ILE A 87 -1.10 -9.78 5.86
N VAL A 88 -0.41 -10.90 6.02
CA VAL A 88 -0.95 -12.24 5.75
C VAL A 88 -0.85 -13.05 7.03
N GLU A 89 -1.91 -13.72 7.38
CA GLU A 89 -1.94 -14.56 8.57
C GLU A 89 -2.19 -15.99 8.23
#